data_495c37ef11b8ba8ba68e5613701d7483
#
_entry.id   495c37ef11b8ba8ba68e5613701d7483
#
_cell.length_a   1.000
_cell.length_b   1.000
_cell.length_c   1.000
_cell.angle_alpha   90.00
_cell.angle_beta   90.00
_cell.angle_gamma   90.00
#
_symmetry.space_group_name_H-M   'P 1'
#
loop_
_entity.id
_entity.type
_entity.pdbx_description
1 polymer ?
#
loop_
_entity_poly.entity_id
_entity_poly.type
_entity_poly.pdbx_seq_one_letter_code
_entity_poly.pdbx_strand_id
1 'polypeptide(L)'
;LDTLFSNKKYSNLRFIDDGGWHFTFLKTPEQIQKKLLNFAHHFEFEQSGLKIDDIKRLVAEKKAIYDYEVDRTKSKWLGTTKLKNVEENLLPEYVFSNLEKFKDWID
;
A
#
# COMPACT_ATOMS: atom_id res chain seq x y z
N LEU A 1 27.51 7.88 8.73
CA LEU A 1 27.42 9.31 8.37
C LEU A 1 28.17 9.60 7.09
N ASP A 2 29.38 9.05 6.91
CA ASP A 2 30.15 9.25 5.69
C ASP A 2 29.40 8.71 4.47
N THR A 3 28.72 7.59 4.60
CA THR A 3 27.89 7.02 3.52
C THR A 3 26.73 7.95 3.14
N LEU A 4 26.13 8.62 4.14
CA LEU A 4 24.99 9.49 3.92
C LEU A 4 25.35 10.74 3.13
N PHE A 5 26.54 11.32 3.37
CA PHE A 5 26.99 12.58 2.77
C PHE A 5 28.06 12.39 1.69
N SER A 6 28.45 11.16 1.40
CA SER A 6 29.50 10.88 0.41
C SER A 6 28.98 11.04 -1.01
N ASN A 7 29.75 11.67 -1.87
CA ASN A 7 29.49 11.73 -3.31
C ASN A 7 29.55 10.33 -3.95
N LYS A 8 30.19 9.38 -3.29
CA LYS A 8 30.30 7.99 -3.76
C LYS A 8 29.08 7.15 -3.45
N LYS A 9 28.16 7.66 -2.63
CA LYS A 9 26.94 6.95 -2.23
C LYS A 9 26.18 6.35 -3.43
N TYR A 10 26.14 7.08 -4.52
CA TYR A 10 25.38 6.69 -5.71
C TYR A 10 26.27 6.29 -6.89
N SER A 11 27.58 6.08 -6.67
CA SER A 11 28.53 5.87 -7.77
C SER A 11 28.33 4.58 -8.55
N ASN A 12 27.77 3.54 -7.93
CA ASN A 12 27.54 2.24 -8.56
C ASN A 12 26.06 1.89 -8.64
N LEU A 13 25.20 2.91 -8.70
CA LEU A 13 23.77 2.69 -8.84
C LEU A 13 23.44 2.09 -10.20
N ARG A 14 22.55 1.11 -10.16
CA ARG A 14 21.92 0.54 -11.35
C ARG A 14 20.42 0.66 -11.17
N PHE A 15 19.75 1.18 -12.20
CA PHE A 15 18.30 1.29 -12.20
C PHE A 15 17.70 0.07 -12.88
N ILE A 16 16.80 -0.60 -12.18
CA ILE A 16 16.05 -1.74 -12.72
C ILE A 16 14.59 -1.29 -12.77
N ASP A 17 14.06 -1.17 -13.98
CA ASP A 17 12.67 -0.79 -14.18
C ASP A 17 11.76 -1.89 -13.61
N ASP A 18 10.71 -1.47 -12.88
CA ASP A 18 9.76 -2.39 -12.25
C ASP A 18 10.45 -3.44 -11.36
N GLY A 19 11.56 -3.06 -10.74
CA GLY A 19 12.40 -3.97 -9.96
C GLY A 19 11.85 -4.39 -8.60
N GLY A 20 10.71 -3.84 -8.18
CA GLY A 20 10.15 -4.19 -6.89
C GLY A 20 8.66 -3.93 -6.77
N TRP A 21 8.05 -4.57 -5.77
CA TRP A 21 6.65 -4.42 -5.41
C TRP A 21 6.50 -4.16 -3.93
N HIS A 22 5.51 -3.35 -3.57
CA HIS A 22 5.18 -3.07 -2.19
C HIS A 22 3.74 -3.50 -1.89
N PHE A 23 3.58 -4.58 -1.15
CA PHE A 23 2.27 -5.13 -0.80
C PHE A 23 1.87 -4.66 0.59
N THR A 24 1.18 -3.52 0.68
CA THR A 24 0.88 -2.87 1.95
C THR A 24 -0.43 -3.37 2.58
N PHE A 25 -1.51 -3.36 1.83
CA PHE A 25 -2.85 -3.70 2.33
C PHE A 25 -3.43 -4.97 1.71
N LEU A 26 -2.56 -5.90 1.39
CA LEU A 26 -2.97 -7.20 0.86
C LEU A 26 -3.42 -8.10 2.02
N LYS A 27 -4.57 -7.76 2.60
CA LYS A 27 -5.08 -8.35 3.85
C LYS A 27 -6.61 -8.29 3.88
N THR A 28 -7.20 -9.09 4.77
CA THR A 28 -8.64 -8.94 5.07
C THR A 28 -8.91 -7.60 5.75
N PRO A 29 -10.15 -7.09 5.70
CA PRO A 29 -10.50 -5.84 6.39
C PRO A 29 -10.14 -5.85 7.88
N GLU A 30 -10.33 -6.96 8.57
CA GLU A 30 -9.99 -7.11 9.99
C GLU A 30 -8.46 -7.01 10.21
N GLN A 31 -7.68 -7.61 9.35
CA GLN A 31 -6.23 -7.54 9.40
C GLN A 31 -5.72 -6.13 9.06
N ILE A 32 -6.39 -5.43 8.13
CA ILE A 32 -6.07 -4.04 7.81
C ILE A 32 -6.32 -3.16 9.02
N GLN A 33 -7.47 -3.31 9.69
CA GLN A 33 -7.79 -2.56 10.90
C GLN A 33 -6.71 -2.77 11.97
N LYS A 34 -6.34 -4.02 12.23
CA LYS A 34 -5.30 -4.35 13.19
C LYS A 34 -3.96 -3.70 12.85
N LYS A 35 -3.59 -3.71 11.58
CA LYS A 35 -2.37 -3.07 11.09
C LYS A 35 -2.41 -1.56 11.34
N LEU A 36 -3.52 -0.91 11.01
CA LEU A 36 -3.67 0.55 11.18
C LEU A 36 -3.63 0.97 12.64
N LEU A 37 -4.15 0.15 13.55
CA LEU A 37 -4.09 0.43 14.99
C LEU A 37 -2.68 0.30 15.56
N ASN A 38 -1.80 -0.43 14.88
CA ASN A 38 -0.45 -0.73 15.37
C ASN A 38 0.68 -0.03 14.59
N PHE A 39 0.36 0.78 13.58
CA PHE A 39 1.41 1.43 12.81
C PHE A 39 1.73 2.84 13.32
N ALA A 40 2.80 3.46 12.79
CA ALA A 40 3.33 4.74 13.31
C ALA A 40 2.31 5.88 13.33
N HIS A 41 1.35 5.88 12.40
CA HIS A 41 0.31 6.91 12.29
C HIS A 41 -1.03 6.45 12.88
N HIS A 42 -1.02 5.59 13.89
CA HIS A 42 -2.25 5.05 14.50
C HIS A 42 -3.16 6.14 15.08
N PHE A 43 -2.60 7.23 15.60
CA PHE A 43 -3.40 8.36 16.07
C PHE A 43 -4.19 9.02 14.95
N GLU A 44 -3.59 9.18 13.78
CA GLU A 44 -4.30 9.72 12.61
C GLU A 44 -5.45 8.82 12.21
N PHE A 45 -5.24 7.50 12.24
CA PHE A 45 -6.29 6.52 11.97
C PHE A 45 -7.43 6.63 12.99
N GLU A 46 -7.13 6.72 14.27
CA GLU A 46 -8.12 6.88 15.33
C GLU A 46 -8.91 8.18 15.17
N GLN A 47 -8.23 9.27 14.84
CA GLN A 47 -8.85 10.57 14.60
C GLN A 47 -9.69 10.62 13.32
N SER A 48 -9.39 9.76 12.34
CA SER A 48 -10.15 9.72 11.09
C SER A 48 -11.59 9.28 11.29
N GLY A 49 -11.88 8.59 12.38
CA GLY A 49 -13.21 8.03 12.67
C GLY A 49 -13.56 6.80 11.86
N LEU A 50 -12.62 6.25 11.07
CA LEU A 50 -12.86 5.06 10.28
C LEU A 50 -13.03 3.82 11.17
N LYS A 51 -14.10 3.08 10.94
CA LYS A 51 -14.43 1.85 11.64
C LYS A 51 -14.29 0.66 10.69
N ILE A 52 -14.43 -0.55 11.22
CA ILE A 52 -14.32 -1.76 10.42
C ILE A 52 -15.29 -1.79 9.24
N ASP A 53 -16.49 -1.28 9.40
CA ASP A 53 -17.48 -1.22 8.31
C ASP A 53 -17.04 -0.28 7.19
N ASP A 54 -16.39 0.83 7.54
CA ASP A 54 -15.82 1.75 6.55
C ASP A 54 -14.68 1.10 5.77
N ILE A 55 -13.83 0.34 6.45
CA ILE A 55 -12.74 -0.40 5.81
C ILE A 55 -13.30 -1.44 4.85
N LYS A 56 -14.31 -2.19 5.29
CA LYS A 56 -14.98 -3.18 4.42
C LYS A 56 -15.56 -2.53 3.17
N ARG A 57 -16.19 -1.37 3.34
CA ARG A 57 -16.76 -0.62 2.22
C ARG A 57 -15.67 -0.15 1.25
N LEU A 58 -14.58 0.43 1.76
CA LEU A 58 -13.48 0.92 0.94
C LEU A 58 -12.80 -0.22 0.16
N VAL A 59 -12.62 -1.36 0.80
CA VAL A 59 -12.07 -2.56 0.12
C VAL A 59 -13.01 -3.01 -1.00
N ALA A 60 -14.32 -3.09 -0.72
CA ALA A 60 -15.31 -3.51 -1.71
C ALA A 60 -15.39 -2.54 -2.90
N GLU A 61 -15.25 -1.24 -2.63
CA GLU A 61 -15.27 -0.19 -3.66
C GLU A 61 -13.91 0.01 -4.35
N LYS A 62 -12.88 -0.72 -3.92
CA LYS A 62 -11.51 -0.60 -4.44
C LYS A 62 -10.95 0.82 -4.32
N LYS A 63 -11.14 1.42 -3.16
CA LYS A 63 -10.62 2.75 -2.84
C LYS A 63 -9.45 2.68 -1.88
N ALA A 64 -8.54 3.65 -1.98
CA ALA A 64 -7.42 3.75 -1.05
C ALA A 64 -7.92 4.10 0.35
N ILE A 65 -7.47 3.35 1.35
CA ILE A 65 -7.77 3.62 2.76
C ILE A 65 -6.89 4.76 3.25
N TYR A 66 -5.62 4.73 2.91
CA TYR A 66 -4.65 5.77 3.22
C TYR A 66 -3.95 6.17 1.93
N ASP A 67 -4.13 7.41 1.51
CA ASP A 67 -3.59 7.90 0.25
C ASP A 67 -2.30 8.70 0.47
N TYR A 68 -1.18 8.15 0.08
CA TYR A 68 0.13 8.77 0.20
C TYR A 68 0.35 9.94 -0.77
N GLU A 69 -0.43 10.02 -1.84
CA GLU A 69 -0.27 11.03 -2.89
C GLU A 69 -1.05 12.32 -2.61
N VAL A 70 -1.88 12.32 -1.59
CA VAL A 70 -2.66 13.50 -1.21
C VAL A 70 -1.74 14.60 -0.69
N ASP A 71 -2.03 15.85 -1.07
CA ASP A 71 -1.36 17.05 -0.59
C ASP A 71 -1.31 17.08 0.95
N ARG A 72 -0.23 17.62 1.50
CA ARG A 72 -0.03 17.78 2.94
C ARG A 72 -1.15 18.54 3.63
N THR A 73 -1.85 19.41 2.90
CA THR A 73 -2.96 20.21 3.43
C THR A 73 -4.26 19.44 3.53
N LYS A 74 -4.33 18.23 2.97
CA LYS A 74 -5.54 17.40 2.94
C LYS A 74 -5.35 16.13 3.76
N SER A 75 -6.46 15.60 4.26
CA SER A 75 -6.46 14.31 4.94
C SER A 75 -6.14 13.18 3.98
N LYS A 76 -5.27 12.27 4.41
CA LYS A 76 -4.95 11.03 3.66
C LYS A 76 -6.03 9.95 3.79
N TRP A 77 -7.05 10.19 4.60
CA TRP A 77 -8.11 9.23 4.95
C TRP A 77 -9.45 9.53 4.27
N LEU A 78 -9.43 10.27 3.16
CA LEU A 78 -10.65 10.72 2.48
C LEU A 78 -11.48 9.60 1.87
N GLY A 79 -10.84 8.50 1.50
CA GLY A 79 -11.53 7.36 0.89
C GLY A 79 -12.15 7.67 -0.47
N THR A 80 -11.58 8.63 -1.21
CA THR A 80 -12.10 9.07 -2.51
C THR A 80 -11.29 8.58 -3.70
N THR A 81 -10.03 8.18 -3.47
CA THR A 81 -9.12 7.76 -4.54
C THR A 81 -9.37 6.31 -4.91
N LYS A 82 -9.76 6.07 -6.16
CA LYS A 82 -9.93 4.72 -6.69
C LYS A 82 -8.59 4.07 -6.98
N LEU A 83 -8.47 2.80 -6.64
CA LEU A 83 -7.34 1.96 -7.00
C LEU A 83 -7.53 1.45 -8.44
N LYS A 84 -6.41 1.24 -9.12
CA LYS A 84 -6.40 0.69 -10.47
C LYS A 84 -6.12 -0.80 -10.42
N ASN A 85 -6.77 -1.55 -11.30
CA ASN A 85 -6.40 -2.94 -11.51
C ASN A 85 -5.07 -3.02 -12.24
N VAL A 86 -4.23 -3.96 -11.83
CA VAL A 86 -2.95 -4.25 -12.48
C VAL A 86 -3.10 -5.51 -13.31
N GLU A 87 -2.54 -5.51 -14.51
CA GLU A 87 -2.51 -6.70 -15.35
C GLU A 87 -1.69 -7.80 -14.68
N GLU A 88 -2.20 -9.04 -14.73
CA GLU A 88 -1.57 -10.17 -14.04
C GLU A 88 -0.12 -10.40 -14.47
N ASN A 89 0.18 -10.17 -15.75
CA ASN A 89 1.54 -10.37 -16.29
C ASN A 89 2.56 -9.34 -15.77
N LEU A 90 2.11 -8.27 -15.13
CA LEU A 90 2.98 -7.28 -14.48
C LEU A 90 3.31 -7.66 -13.03
N LEU A 91 2.63 -8.65 -12.47
CA LEU A 91 2.90 -9.12 -11.11
C LEU A 91 4.27 -9.79 -11.02
N PRO A 92 4.89 -9.85 -9.81
CA PRO A 92 6.10 -10.63 -9.62
C PRO A 92 5.92 -12.05 -10.15
N GLU A 93 6.96 -12.61 -10.74
CA GLU A 93 6.90 -13.93 -11.38
C GLU A 93 6.34 -15.01 -10.45
N TYR A 94 6.76 -15.00 -9.19
CA TYR A 94 6.26 -15.97 -8.21
C TYR A 94 4.74 -15.86 -8.02
N VAL A 95 4.21 -14.65 -7.94
CA VAL A 95 2.76 -14.41 -7.77
C VAL A 95 2.02 -14.83 -9.03
N PHE A 96 2.51 -14.41 -10.20
CA PHE A 96 1.92 -14.76 -11.50
C PHE A 96 1.88 -16.28 -11.72
N SER A 97 2.94 -16.97 -11.35
CA SER A 97 3.03 -18.43 -11.49
C SER A 97 2.24 -19.21 -10.43
N ASN A 98 1.74 -18.54 -9.38
CA ASN A 98 1.02 -19.16 -8.27
C ASN A 98 -0.29 -18.43 -7.97
N LEU A 99 -1.02 -18.01 -8.98
CA LEU A 99 -2.25 -17.22 -8.83
C LEU A 99 -3.29 -17.92 -7.95
N GLU A 100 -3.41 -19.24 -8.04
CA GLU A 100 -4.34 -20.01 -7.23
C GLU A 100 -4.03 -19.86 -5.73
N LYS A 101 -2.76 -19.80 -5.37
CA LYS A 101 -2.32 -19.61 -3.98
C LYS A 101 -2.72 -18.23 -3.44
N PHE A 102 -2.78 -17.23 -4.31
CA PHE A 102 -3.07 -15.84 -3.96
C PHE A 102 -4.47 -15.38 -4.36
N LYS A 103 -5.35 -16.30 -4.69
CA LYS A 103 -6.70 -15.97 -5.20
C LYS A 103 -7.52 -15.10 -4.28
N ASP A 104 -7.32 -15.21 -2.96
CA ASP A 104 -8.04 -14.39 -1.98
C ASP A 104 -7.61 -12.92 -2.00
N TRP A 105 -6.50 -12.63 -2.67
CA TRP A 105 -5.92 -11.29 -2.77
C TRP A 105 -6.02 -10.70 -4.17
N ILE A 106 -6.55 -11.45 -5.11
CA ILE A 106 -6.67 -11.08 -6.52
C ILE A 106 -8.15 -11.05 -6.88
N ASP A 107 -8.57 -9.96 -7.48
CA ASP A 107 -9.94 -9.80 -7.96
C ASP A 107 -10.13 -10.41 -9.35
#